data_521c32a0a30c5eb86fbcb20e420c2f5a
#
_entry.id   521c32a0a30c5eb86fbcb20e420c2f5a
#
_cell.length_a   1.000
_cell.length_b   1.000
_cell.length_c   1.000
_cell.angle_alpha   90.00
_cell.angle_beta   90.00
_cell.angle_gamma   90.00
#
_symmetry.space_group_name_H-M   'P 1'
#
loop_
_entity.id
_entity.type
_entity.pdbx_description
1 polymer ?
#
loop_
_entity_poly.entity_id
_entity_poly.type
_entity_poly.pdbx_seq_one_letter_code
_entity_poly.pdbx_strand_id
1 'polypeptide(L)'
;MAFSDSAVSKLRAILGTENVLTAREDLIPYSFDGTAAIRQLPGCVVFATSAEQVSAILKLANESKIPVVTRGSGTGLSGGSVPVEDSIVLCLVRMDKILELDRANLTMLVEAGVTTLKVSETAEAAGLFYPPDPGSMKISTIGGNIAENS
;
A
#
# COMPACT_ATOMS: atom_id res chain seq x y z
N MET A 1 18.87 11.85 -10.95
CA MET A 1 19.24 12.71 -9.80
C MET A 1 19.01 11.91 -8.54
N ALA A 2 19.84 12.03 -7.51
CA ALA A 2 19.57 11.35 -6.24
C ALA A 2 18.27 11.88 -5.63
N PHE A 3 17.44 10.99 -5.08
CA PHE A 3 16.19 11.35 -4.37
C PHE A 3 16.51 12.40 -3.29
N SER A 4 15.75 13.48 -3.23
CA SER A 4 16.09 14.68 -2.44
C SER A 4 16.07 14.41 -0.93
N ASP A 5 17.19 14.70 -0.24
CA ASP A 5 17.28 14.66 1.23
C ASP A 5 16.23 15.57 1.90
N SER A 6 15.87 16.68 1.27
CA SER A 6 14.81 17.58 1.74
C SER A 6 13.45 16.90 1.71
N ALA A 7 13.13 16.11 0.66
CA ALA A 7 11.89 15.36 0.59
C ALA A 7 11.85 14.26 1.66
N VAL A 8 12.96 13.53 1.85
CA VAL A 8 13.09 12.52 2.91
C VAL A 8 12.84 13.13 4.30
N SER A 9 13.45 14.30 4.58
CA SER A 9 13.27 14.98 5.86
C SER A 9 11.81 15.37 6.13
N LYS A 10 11.11 15.87 5.09
CA LYS A 10 9.68 16.21 5.20
C LYS A 10 8.81 14.95 5.38
N LEU A 11 9.10 13.86 4.67
CA LEU A 11 8.39 12.59 4.85
C LEU A 11 8.58 12.03 6.26
N ARG A 12 9.79 12.11 6.82
CA ARG A 12 10.06 11.71 8.21
C ARG A 12 9.33 12.58 9.23
N ALA A 13 9.17 13.86 8.96
CA ALA A 13 8.39 14.77 9.81
C ALA A 13 6.88 14.42 9.81
N ILE A 14 6.35 13.92 8.68
CA ILE A 14 4.94 13.50 8.56
C ILE A 14 4.70 12.13 9.22
N LEU A 15 5.63 11.18 9.03
CA LEU A 15 5.39 9.77 9.27
C LEU A 15 6.14 9.20 10.49
N GLY A 16 7.18 9.88 10.96
CA GLY A 16 8.20 9.28 11.83
C GLY A 16 9.31 8.61 11.02
N THR A 17 10.52 8.59 11.58
CA THR A 17 11.72 8.09 10.89
C THR A 17 11.61 6.60 10.55
N GLU A 18 11.00 5.82 11.42
CA GLU A 18 10.81 4.35 11.31
C GLU A 18 9.84 3.95 10.19
N ASN A 19 9.08 4.92 9.66
CA ASN A 19 8.12 4.72 8.58
C ASN A 19 8.64 5.18 7.21
N VAL A 20 9.93 5.54 7.10
CA VAL A 20 10.56 6.02 5.87
C VAL A 20 11.85 5.26 5.62
N LEU A 21 11.84 4.34 4.66
CA LEU A 21 13.00 3.55 4.25
C LEU A 21 13.74 4.26 3.11
N THR A 22 15.06 4.35 3.24
CA THR A 22 15.95 4.97 2.24
C THR A 22 17.22 4.15 1.99
N ALA A 23 17.56 3.21 2.87
CA ALA A 23 18.73 2.35 2.67
C ALA A 23 18.46 1.38 1.51
N ARG A 24 19.44 1.22 0.63
CA ARG A 24 19.30 0.42 -0.61
C ARG A 24 18.79 -1.00 -0.35
N GLU A 25 19.31 -1.65 0.69
CA GLU A 25 18.91 -2.99 1.12
C GLU A 25 17.44 -3.08 1.50
N ASP A 26 16.89 -2.04 2.14
CA ASP A 26 15.48 -1.96 2.54
C ASP A 26 14.55 -1.69 1.36
N LEU A 27 15.05 -1.07 0.28
CA LEU A 27 14.27 -0.76 -0.91
C LEU A 27 14.10 -1.97 -1.85
N ILE A 28 15.03 -2.94 -1.80
CA ILE A 28 15.04 -4.11 -2.71
C ILE A 28 13.70 -4.88 -2.69
N PRO A 29 13.08 -5.20 -1.54
CA PRO A 29 11.81 -5.92 -1.51
C PRO A 29 10.64 -5.17 -2.17
N TYR A 30 10.76 -3.86 -2.35
CA TYR A 30 9.76 -2.99 -2.95
C TYR A 30 10.05 -2.64 -4.40
N SER A 31 11.12 -3.17 -4.98
CA SER A 31 11.54 -2.88 -6.35
C SER A 31 10.83 -3.72 -7.41
N PHE A 32 10.01 -4.69 -7.03
CA PHE A 32 9.30 -5.63 -7.89
C PHE A 32 7.94 -6.02 -7.29
N ASP A 33 7.09 -6.64 -8.07
CA ASP A 33 5.84 -7.28 -7.64
C ASP A 33 5.85 -8.78 -7.96
N GLY A 34 4.69 -9.43 -8.01
CA GLY A 34 4.58 -10.86 -8.30
C GLY A 34 5.01 -11.26 -9.72
N THR A 35 5.12 -10.32 -10.66
CA THR A 35 5.58 -10.64 -12.01
C THR A 35 7.08 -10.95 -12.09
N ALA A 36 7.90 -10.42 -11.20
CA ALA A 36 9.36 -10.54 -11.16
C ALA A 36 10.12 -10.15 -12.46
N ALA A 37 9.40 -9.92 -13.56
CA ALA A 37 9.97 -9.59 -14.87
C ALA A 37 10.44 -8.13 -14.96
N ILE A 38 9.83 -7.25 -14.17
CA ILE A 38 10.12 -5.82 -14.14
C ILE A 38 10.67 -5.48 -12.76
N ARG A 39 11.76 -4.73 -12.72
CA ARG A 39 12.38 -4.30 -11.46
C ARG A 39 12.92 -2.89 -11.58
N GLN A 40 12.57 -2.04 -10.63
CA GLN A 40 13.09 -0.68 -10.49
C GLN A 40 13.19 -0.31 -9.01
N LEU A 41 14.32 0.23 -8.57
CA LEU A 41 14.44 0.76 -7.21
C LEU A 41 13.70 2.10 -7.12
N PRO A 42 12.90 2.32 -6.07
CA PRO A 42 12.32 3.63 -5.77
C PRO A 42 13.35 4.58 -5.15
N GLY A 43 13.01 5.85 -5.03
CA GLY A 43 13.77 6.81 -4.24
C GLY A 43 13.62 6.58 -2.73
N CYS A 44 12.43 6.24 -2.28
CA CYS A 44 12.16 5.80 -0.91
C CYS A 44 10.88 4.95 -0.84
N VAL A 45 10.69 4.28 0.31
CA VAL A 45 9.43 3.59 0.67
C VAL A 45 8.88 4.23 1.94
N VAL A 46 7.59 4.51 1.95
CA VAL A 46 6.92 5.10 3.10
C VAL A 46 5.70 4.27 3.50
N PHE A 47 5.45 4.17 4.81
CA PHE A 47 4.31 3.49 5.39
C PHE A 47 3.35 4.49 6.02
N ALA A 48 2.17 4.64 5.44
CA ALA A 48 1.10 5.42 6.04
C ALA A 48 0.23 4.54 6.95
N THR A 49 -0.27 5.15 8.02
CA THR A 49 -1.18 4.52 9.00
C THR A 49 -2.53 5.23 9.08
N SER A 50 -2.71 6.33 8.33
CA SER A 50 -3.96 7.07 8.26
C SER A 50 -4.15 7.80 6.92
N ALA A 51 -5.40 8.16 6.62
CA ALA A 51 -5.77 8.93 5.44
C ALA A 51 -5.14 10.34 5.42
N GLU A 52 -4.98 10.96 6.59
CA GLU A 52 -4.35 12.27 6.75
C GLU A 52 -2.87 12.22 6.34
N GLN A 53 -2.16 11.16 6.74
CA GLN A 53 -0.77 10.94 6.32
C GLN A 53 -0.67 10.71 4.81
N VAL A 54 -1.57 9.90 4.22
CA VAL A 54 -1.65 9.72 2.76
C VAL A 54 -1.85 11.06 2.05
N SER A 55 -2.80 11.87 2.53
CA SER A 55 -3.06 13.21 1.98
C SER A 55 -1.82 14.11 2.06
N ALA A 56 -1.11 14.12 3.18
CA ALA A 56 0.10 14.92 3.37
C ALA A 56 1.24 14.47 2.43
N ILE A 57 1.44 13.15 2.26
CA ILE A 57 2.42 12.59 1.33
C ILE A 57 2.10 13.01 -0.11
N LEU A 58 0.84 12.88 -0.54
CA LEU A 58 0.43 13.23 -1.90
C LEU A 58 0.56 14.72 -2.20
N LYS A 59 0.26 15.60 -1.22
CA LYS A 59 0.51 17.05 -1.34
C LYS A 59 1.99 17.35 -1.52
N LEU A 60 2.84 16.78 -0.66
CA LEU A 60 4.29 16.94 -0.75
C LEU A 60 4.84 16.45 -2.10
N ALA A 61 4.41 15.27 -2.54
CA ALA A 61 4.81 14.69 -3.80
C ALA A 61 4.40 15.56 -5.00
N ASN A 62 3.17 16.08 -4.99
CA ASN A 62 2.67 16.97 -6.04
C ASN A 62 3.43 18.30 -6.08
N GLU A 63 3.71 18.91 -4.94
CA GLU A 63 4.51 20.15 -4.85
C GLU A 63 5.94 19.94 -5.35
N SER A 64 6.54 18.80 -5.00
CA SER A 64 7.92 18.44 -5.35
C SER A 64 8.06 17.76 -6.71
N LYS A 65 6.94 17.50 -7.42
CA LYS A 65 6.87 16.75 -8.69
C LYS A 65 7.52 15.37 -8.62
N ILE A 66 7.37 14.69 -7.48
CA ILE A 66 7.89 13.35 -7.26
C ILE A 66 6.79 12.33 -7.61
N PRO A 67 7.06 11.33 -8.46
CA PRO A 67 6.09 10.26 -8.73
C PRO A 67 5.77 9.46 -7.47
N VAL A 68 4.51 9.03 -7.32
CA VAL A 68 4.07 8.14 -6.25
C VAL A 68 3.54 6.85 -6.85
N VAL A 69 4.04 5.72 -6.36
CA VAL A 69 3.54 4.39 -6.72
C VAL A 69 2.94 3.77 -5.47
N THR A 70 1.62 3.56 -5.50
CA THR A 70 0.91 2.94 -4.36
C THR A 70 1.11 1.43 -4.36
N ARG A 71 1.30 0.86 -3.16
CA ARG A 71 1.54 -0.57 -2.99
C ARG A 71 0.79 -1.12 -1.77
N GLY A 72 0.18 -2.28 -1.94
CA GLY A 72 -0.18 -3.17 -0.84
C GLY A 72 0.97 -4.14 -0.54
N SER A 73 0.69 -5.43 -0.48
CA SER A 73 1.72 -6.48 -0.27
C SER A 73 2.57 -6.79 -1.52
N GLY A 74 2.18 -6.28 -2.69
CA GLY A 74 2.94 -6.48 -3.94
C GLY A 74 2.74 -7.85 -4.59
N THR A 75 1.59 -8.46 -4.40
CA THR A 75 1.23 -9.77 -5.01
C THR A 75 0.71 -9.66 -6.44
N GLY A 76 0.46 -8.45 -6.94
CA GLY A 76 -0.01 -8.20 -8.31
C GLY A 76 0.95 -8.73 -9.37
N LEU A 77 0.42 -9.03 -10.57
CA LEU A 77 1.18 -9.59 -11.69
C LEU A 77 1.25 -8.62 -12.89
N SER A 78 0.67 -7.44 -12.77
CA SER A 78 0.55 -6.45 -13.85
C SER A 78 1.71 -5.44 -13.91
N GLY A 79 2.57 -5.42 -12.88
CA GLY A 79 3.59 -4.39 -12.73
C GLY A 79 3.07 -3.08 -12.13
N GLY A 80 1.79 -3.00 -11.74
CA GLY A 80 1.17 -1.78 -11.23
C GLY A 80 1.76 -1.24 -9.92
N SER A 81 2.41 -2.08 -9.13
CA SER A 81 3.10 -1.68 -7.89
C SER A 81 4.64 -1.62 -8.03
N VAL A 82 5.17 -1.84 -9.23
CA VAL A 82 6.61 -1.67 -9.52
C VAL A 82 6.91 -0.17 -9.59
N PRO A 83 7.88 0.34 -8.81
CA PRO A 83 8.19 1.76 -8.80
C PRO A 83 8.78 2.25 -10.13
N VAL A 84 8.73 3.55 -10.33
CA VAL A 84 9.57 4.24 -11.31
C VAL A 84 10.77 4.87 -10.61
N GLU A 85 11.80 5.23 -11.37
CA GLU A 85 13.00 5.87 -10.84
C GLU A 85 12.64 7.13 -10.02
N ASP A 86 13.33 7.34 -8.91
CA ASP A 86 13.13 8.48 -8.00
C ASP A 86 11.68 8.66 -7.48
N SER A 87 10.87 7.59 -7.49
CA SER A 87 9.52 7.62 -6.93
C SER A 87 9.46 7.40 -5.42
N ILE A 88 8.35 7.81 -4.82
CA ILE A 88 7.92 7.37 -3.49
C ILE A 88 7.07 6.12 -3.68
N VAL A 89 7.45 4.99 -3.07
CA VAL A 89 6.53 3.86 -2.88
C VAL A 89 5.70 4.13 -1.63
N LEU A 90 4.40 4.36 -1.82
CA LEU A 90 3.43 4.53 -0.74
C LEU A 90 2.84 3.17 -0.38
N CYS A 91 3.37 2.56 0.68
CA CYS A 91 2.94 1.25 1.15
C CYS A 91 1.81 1.40 2.18
N LEU A 92 0.65 0.79 1.90
CA LEU A 92 -0.58 0.93 2.70
C LEU A 92 -0.86 -0.26 3.63
N VAL A 93 0.05 -1.23 3.75
CA VAL A 93 -0.18 -2.45 4.55
C VAL A 93 -0.40 -2.19 6.04
N ARG A 94 -0.05 -0.99 6.54
CA ARG A 94 -0.28 -0.57 7.93
C ARG A 94 -1.64 0.10 8.15
N MET A 95 -2.39 0.35 7.09
CA MET A 95 -3.80 0.78 7.14
C MET A 95 -4.67 -0.48 7.07
N ASP A 96 -4.74 -1.24 8.15
CA ASP A 96 -5.24 -2.61 8.18
C ASP A 96 -6.47 -2.82 9.08
N LYS A 97 -7.22 -1.76 9.37
CA LYS A 97 -8.38 -1.80 10.24
C LYS A 97 -9.66 -2.10 9.47
N ILE A 98 -10.51 -2.94 10.06
CA ILE A 98 -11.92 -3.03 9.70
C ILE A 98 -12.64 -1.98 10.56
N LEU A 99 -13.26 -1.01 9.89
CA LEU A 99 -13.85 0.16 10.53
C LEU A 99 -15.31 -0.08 10.88
N GLU A 100 -16.06 -0.79 10.01
CA GLU A 100 -17.48 -1.08 10.20
C GLU A 100 -17.88 -2.35 9.46
N LEU A 101 -18.78 -3.13 10.05
CA LEU A 101 -19.50 -4.22 9.42
C LEU A 101 -21.01 -3.96 9.55
N ASP A 102 -21.65 -3.54 8.47
CA ASP A 102 -23.11 -3.38 8.38
C ASP A 102 -23.76 -4.64 7.86
N ARG A 103 -24.30 -5.43 8.79
CA ARG A 103 -24.98 -6.69 8.45
C ARG A 103 -26.30 -6.49 7.73
N ALA A 104 -26.99 -5.37 7.96
CA ALA A 104 -28.29 -5.08 7.34
C ALA A 104 -28.12 -4.75 5.85
N ASN A 105 -27.08 -4.02 5.51
CA ASN A 105 -26.78 -3.61 4.13
C ASN A 105 -25.74 -4.52 3.45
N LEU A 106 -25.22 -5.56 4.15
CA LEU A 106 -24.21 -6.49 3.63
C LEU A 106 -22.95 -5.76 3.13
N THR A 107 -22.51 -4.75 3.87
CA THR A 107 -21.34 -3.95 3.53
C THR A 107 -20.30 -3.95 4.65
N MET A 108 -19.04 -3.76 4.27
CA MET A 108 -17.93 -3.62 5.20
C MET A 108 -17.07 -2.42 4.82
N LEU A 109 -16.85 -1.50 5.76
CA LEU A 109 -15.92 -0.38 5.59
C LEU A 109 -14.57 -0.80 6.15
N VAL A 110 -13.55 -0.78 5.30
CA VAL A 110 -12.20 -1.24 5.64
C VAL A 110 -11.13 -0.28 5.13
N GLU A 111 -9.97 -0.27 5.77
CA GLU A 111 -8.78 0.40 5.25
C GLU A 111 -8.15 -0.43 4.11
N ALA A 112 -7.44 0.22 3.20
CA ALA A 112 -6.93 -0.40 1.97
C ALA A 112 -5.91 -1.52 2.19
N GLY A 113 -5.21 -1.52 3.33
CA GLY A 113 -4.19 -2.52 3.69
C GLY A 113 -4.74 -3.77 4.37
N VAL A 114 -6.05 -3.83 4.65
CA VAL A 114 -6.67 -5.05 5.20
C VAL A 114 -6.48 -6.21 4.24
N THR A 115 -6.06 -7.38 4.75
CA THR A 115 -5.90 -8.56 3.92
C THR A 115 -7.25 -9.14 3.50
N THR A 116 -7.31 -9.74 2.33
CA THR A 116 -8.50 -10.43 1.83
C THR A 116 -8.97 -11.50 2.81
N LEU A 117 -8.04 -12.26 3.40
CA LEU A 117 -8.35 -13.25 4.42
C LEU A 117 -9.06 -12.63 5.64
N LYS A 118 -8.56 -11.51 6.17
CA LYS A 118 -9.17 -10.83 7.32
C LYS A 118 -10.60 -10.35 7.03
N VAL A 119 -10.86 -9.90 5.78
CA VAL A 119 -12.24 -9.56 5.34
C VAL A 119 -13.13 -10.79 5.34
N SER A 120 -12.65 -11.90 4.76
CA SER A 120 -13.39 -13.18 4.70
C SER A 120 -13.72 -13.71 6.10
N GLU A 121 -12.71 -13.83 6.97
CA GLU A 121 -12.88 -14.32 8.36
C GLU A 121 -13.85 -13.43 9.17
N THR A 122 -13.80 -12.10 8.95
CA THR A 122 -14.72 -11.18 9.63
C THR A 122 -16.16 -11.35 9.14
N ALA A 123 -16.36 -11.57 7.84
CA ALA A 123 -17.67 -11.85 7.26
C ALA A 123 -18.22 -13.20 7.80
N GLU A 124 -17.41 -14.25 7.79
CA GLU A 124 -17.78 -15.58 8.29
C GLU A 124 -18.17 -15.55 9.77
N ALA A 125 -17.42 -14.86 10.61
CA ALA A 125 -17.72 -14.68 12.02
C ALA A 125 -19.08 -14.00 12.27
N ALA A 126 -19.55 -13.21 11.30
CA ALA A 126 -20.87 -12.56 11.31
C ALA A 126 -21.97 -13.38 10.63
N GLY A 127 -21.68 -14.61 10.17
CA GLY A 127 -22.61 -15.46 9.42
C GLY A 127 -22.86 -14.98 7.99
N LEU A 128 -21.90 -14.25 7.42
CA LEU A 128 -21.92 -13.75 6.05
C LEU A 128 -20.83 -14.42 5.21
N PHE A 129 -20.85 -14.17 3.91
CA PHE A 129 -19.88 -14.72 2.97
C PHE A 129 -19.27 -13.61 2.11
N TYR A 130 -17.93 -13.60 1.99
CA TYR A 130 -17.20 -12.72 1.09
C TYR A 130 -16.73 -13.53 -0.13
N PRO A 131 -17.33 -13.33 -1.33
CA PRO A 131 -17.11 -14.19 -2.47
C PRO A 131 -15.70 -14.16 -3.10
N PRO A 132 -14.97 -13.03 -3.16
CA PRO A 132 -13.66 -13.01 -3.80
C PRO A 132 -12.64 -13.90 -3.08
N ASP A 133 -12.04 -14.83 -3.82
CA ASP A 133 -11.05 -15.80 -3.31
C ASP A 133 -9.79 -15.82 -4.21
N PRO A 134 -8.97 -14.78 -4.21
CA PRO A 134 -7.70 -14.79 -4.93
C PRO A 134 -6.71 -15.78 -4.29
N GLY A 135 -5.90 -16.49 -5.11
CA GLY A 135 -4.90 -17.41 -4.60
C GLY A 135 -3.89 -16.80 -3.61
N SER A 136 -3.79 -15.47 -3.60
CA SER A 136 -2.96 -14.68 -2.65
C SER A 136 -3.73 -14.15 -1.43
N MET A 137 -4.97 -14.60 -1.16
CA MET A 137 -5.86 -14.02 -0.15
C MET A 137 -5.23 -13.83 1.25
N LYS A 138 -4.27 -14.68 1.61
CA LYS A 138 -3.57 -14.61 2.92
C LYS A 138 -2.71 -13.37 3.08
N ILE A 139 -2.28 -12.77 1.98
CA ILE A 139 -1.34 -11.64 1.96
C ILE A 139 -1.79 -10.48 1.06
N SER A 140 -2.62 -10.72 0.03
CA SER A 140 -3.18 -9.65 -0.80
C SER A 140 -4.06 -8.72 0.01
N THR A 141 -3.98 -7.42 -0.30
CA THR A 141 -4.75 -6.39 0.39
C THR A 141 -6.01 -6.03 -0.40
N ILE A 142 -7.07 -5.65 0.32
CA ILE A 142 -8.35 -5.30 -0.30
C ILE A 142 -8.22 -4.14 -1.29
N GLY A 143 -7.38 -3.14 -0.96
CA GLY A 143 -7.10 -2.01 -1.86
C GLY A 143 -6.40 -2.46 -3.14
N GLY A 144 -5.48 -3.42 -3.05
CA GLY A 144 -4.83 -4.02 -4.22
C GLY A 144 -5.79 -4.83 -5.08
N ASN A 145 -6.66 -5.64 -4.44
CA ASN A 145 -7.65 -6.41 -5.18
C ASN A 145 -8.62 -5.52 -5.98
N ILE A 146 -9.08 -4.41 -5.38
CA ILE A 146 -9.95 -3.44 -6.04
C ILE A 146 -9.21 -2.74 -7.20
N ALA A 147 -7.97 -2.33 -6.98
CA ALA A 147 -7.17 -1.63 -7.99
C ALA A 147 -6.88 -2.49 -9.22
N GLU A 148 -6.67 -3.80 -9.03
CA GLU A 148 -6.39 -4.76 -10.11
C GLU A 148 -7.65 -5.46 -10.64
N ASN A 149 -8.83 -5.17 -10.08
CA ASN A 149 -10.09 -5.86 -10.40
C ASN A 149 -10.00 -7.38 -10.25
N SER A 150 -9.39 -7.82 -9.15
CA SER A 150 -9.16 -9.23 -8.84
C SER A 150 -10.41 -9.90 -8.27
#